data_24bf905d679ba501bc75ddd4f89ee321
#
_entry.id   24bf905d679ba501bc75ddd4f89ee321
#
_cell.length_a   1.000
_cell.length_b   1.000
_cell.length_c   1.000
_cell.angle_alpha   90.00
_cell.angle_beta   90.00
_cell.angle_gamma   90.00
#
_symmetry.space_group_name_H-M   'P 1'
#
loop_
_entity.id
_entity.type
_entity.pdbx_description
1 polymer ?
#
loop_
_entity_poly.entity_id
_entity_poly.type
_entity_poly.pdbx_seq_one_letter_code
_entity_poly.pdbx_strand_id
1 'polypeptide(L)'
;RCKVLFLEPREQVDFELQGLLLGGDGLRRTQQWLALAPHIGSEVEVNAAERELLGRLSPETWVDSGELARDGVALKRLLGKGLVLAKGKRHAEWRLRDEALREVSWFPLAATLHAFTRWDQVDAVQSMVDNGMDTAQGLRELLGAPPPATTTHHNATALSLPRASRTCFDALLARRTTCRNFDTDKPLPHALFAQLLERVFAAQ
;
A
#
# COMPACT_ATOMS: atom_id res chain seq x y z
N ARG A 1 18.63 -11.09 -4.06
CA ARG A 1 17.90 -9.83 -4.17
C ARG A 1 16.81 -9.72 -3.10
N CYS A 2 16.21 -8.55 -2.95
CA CYS A 2 15.04 -8.37 -2.10
C CYS A 2 13.88 -9.32 -2.47
N LYS A 3 12.97 -9.57 -1.53
CA LYS A 3 11.85 -10.51 -1.69
C LYS A 3 10.86 -10.02 -2.73
N VAL A 4 10.36 -8.81 -2.55
CA VAL A 4 9.35 -8.21 -3.43
C VAL A 4 10.02 -7.16 -4.32
N LEU A 5 9.86 -7.35 -5.63
CA LEU A 5 10.42 -6.46 -6.64
C LEU A 5 9.54 -6.49 -7.90
N PHE A 6 9.11 -5.33 -8.35
CA PHE A 6 8.50 -5.12 -9.65
C PHE A 6 9.36 -4.21 -10.50
N LEU A 7 9.42 -4.50 -11.80
CA LEU A 7 10.10 -3.67 -12.78
C LEU A 7 9.05 -3.08 -13.73
N GLU A 8 8.97 -1.77 -13.75
CA GLU A 8 8.02 -1.01 -14.55
C GLU A 8 8.75 -0.26 -15.66
N PRO A 9 8.42 -0.51 -16.95
CA PRO A 9 8.83 0.37 -18.02
C PRO A 9 7.96 1.63 -17.99
N ARG A 10 8.58 2.80 -17.96
CA ARG A 10 7.85 4.08 -17.97
C ARG A 10 8.41 4.98 -19.05
N GLU A 11 7.53 5.60 -19.82
CA GLU A 11 7.91 6.65 -20.73
C GLU A 11 8.09 7.95 -19.95
N GLN A 12 9.27 8.55 -20.08
CA GLN A 12 9.55 9.90 -19.61
C GLN A 12 9.51 10.85 -20.81
N VAL A 13 8.78 11.94 -20.66
CA VAL A 13 8.63 12.97 -21.66
C VAL A 13 9.29 14.24 -21.13
N ASP A 14 10.39 14.63 -21.75
CA ASP A 14 11.13 15.85 -21.44
C ASP A 14 10.94 16.90 -22.54
N PHE A 15 10.96 18.17 -22.16
CA PHE A 15 10.96 19.25 -23.15
C PHE A 15 12.33 19.37 -23.80
N GLU A 16 12.36 19.38 -25.14
CA GLU A 16 13.59 19.54 -25.93
C GLU A 16 13.46 20.75 -26.87
N LEU A 17 14.05 21.86 -26.46
CA LEU A 17 14.01 23.10 -27.23
C LEU A 17 14.57 22.95 -28.64
N GLN A 18 15.64 22.17 -28.82
CA GLN A 18 16.28 21.97 -30.11
C GLN A 18 15.35 21.24 -31.09
N GLY A 19 14.64 20.23 -30.64
CA GLY A 19 13.63 19.53 -31.44
C GLY A 19 12.50 20.48 -31.88
N LEU A 20 12.05 21.37 -30.99
CA LEU A 20 11.04 22.39 -31.30
C LEU A 20 11.53 23.40 -32.36
N LEU A 21 12.75 23.89 -32.23
CA LEU A 21 13.36 24.85 -33.17
C LEU A 21 13.56 24.26 -34.58
N LEU A 22 13.71 22.93 -34.67
CA LEU A 22 13.79 22.20 -35.94
C LEU A 22 12.44 21.80 -36.54
N GLY A 23 11.33 22.30 -35.97
CA GLY A 23 9.98 22.03 -36.45
C GLY A 23 9.34 20.73 -35.94
N GLY A 24 9.90 20.11 -34.93
CA GLY A 24 9.31 18.97 -34.22
C GLY A 24 8.32 19.41 -33.14
N ASP A 25 7.80 18.44 -32.36
CA ASP A 25 6.86 18.68 -31.26
C ASP A 25 7.53 19.22 -29.98
N GLY A 26 8.86 19.34 -29.97
CA GLY A 26 9.63 19.80 -28.82
C GLY A 26 9.62 18.82 -27.65
N LEU A 27 9.26 17.55 -27.86
CA LEU A 27 9.19 16.53 -26.86
C LEU A 27 10.21 15.41 -27.12
N ARG A 28 11.05 15.16 -26.13
CA ARG A 28 11.94 14.00 -26.12
C ARG A 28 11.35 12.89 -25.27
N ARG A 29 11.03 11.79 -25.91
CA ARG A 29 10.47 10.61 -25.23
C ARG A 29 11.58 9.60 -24.99
N THR A 30 11.79 9.25 -23.73
CA THR A 30 12.77 8.24 -23.33
C THR A 30 12.12 7.15 -22.50
N GLN A 31 12.52 5.90 -22.75
CA GLN A 31 12.05 4.77 -21.97
C GLN A 31 13.00 4.57 -20.79
N GLN A 32 12.48 4.69 -19.58
CA GLN A 32 13.21 4.35 -18.37
C GLN A 32 12.61 3.12 -17.71
N TRP A 33 13.40 2.45 -16.88
CA TRP A 33 12.94 1.33 -16.09
C TRP A 33 13.05 1.66 -14.61
N LEU A 34 11.95 1.48 -13.91
CA LEU A 34 11.86 1.71 -12.47
C LEU A 34 11.71 0.39 -11.74
N ALA A 35 12.45 0.24 -10.65
CA ALA A 35 12.29 -0.85 -9.70
C ALA A 35 11.44 -0.36 -8.52
N LEU A 36 10.33 -1.04 -8.27
CA LEU A 36 9.42 -0.82 -7.17
C LEU A 36 9.65 -1.92 -6.13
N ALA A 37 10.25 -1.55 -5.00
CA ALA A 37 10.55 -2.47 -3.93
C ALA A 37 10.02 -1.92 -2.58
N PRO A 38 9.01 -2.57 -1.98
CA PRO A 38 8.31 -2.06 -0.78
C PRO A 38 9.21 -1.76 0.41
N HIS A 39 10.31 -2.52 0.59
CA HIS A 39 11.24 -2.30 1.70
C HIS A 39 12.07 -1.01 1.55
N ILE A 40 12.14 -0.44 0.35
CA ILE A 40 12.80 0.86 0.08
C ILE A 40 11.77 1.97 0.21
N GLY A 41 10.55 1.78 -0.32
CA GLY A 41 9.46 2.74 -0.27
C GLY A 41 9.59 3.90 -1.27
N SER A 42 10.55 3.83 -2.20
CA SER A 42 10.73 4.81 -3.27
C SER A 42 11.06 4.12 -4.60
N GLU A 43 10.71 4.77 -5.69
CA GLU A 43 11.04 4.32 -7.04
C GLU A 43 12.55 4.43 -7.29
N VAL A 44 13.12 3.40 -7.89
CA VAL A 44 14.55 3.33 -8.16
C VAL A 44 14.80 3.05 -9.64
N GLU A 45 15.40 3.97 -10.35
CA GLU A 45 15.77 3.74 -11.75
C GLU A 45 16.82 2.63 -11.88
N VAL A 46 16.64 1.74 -12.86
CA VAL A 46 17.53 0.62 -13.15
C VAL A 46 17.87 0.54 -14.64
N ASN A 47 19.14 0.34 -14.95
CA ASN A 47 19.59 0.15 -16.31
C ASN A 47 19.50 -1.31 -16.78
N ALA A 48 19.85 -1.57 -18.05
CA ALA A 48 19.75 -2.89 -18.65
C ALA A 48 20.58 -3.96 -17.89
N ALA A 49 21.82 -3.66 -17.54
CA ALA A 49 22.69 -4.60 -16.83
C ALA A 49 22.19 -4.89 -15.40
N GLU A 50 21.66 -3.87 -14.73
CA GLU A 50 21.05 -4.03 -13.40
C GLU A 50 19.79 -4.90 -13.46
N ARG A 51 18.93 -4.72 -14.47
CA ARG A 51 17.73 -5.54 -14.68
C ARG A 51 18.09 -7.01 -14.97
N GLU A 52 19.07 -7.22 -15.82
CA GLU A 52 19.56 -8.56 -16.14
C GLU A 52 20.05 -9.29 -14.89
N LEU A 53 20.88 -8.62 -14.09
CA LEU A 53 21.39 -9.19 -12.84
C LEU A 53 20.25 -9.47 -11.85
N LEU A 54 19.30 -8.55 -11.67
CA LEU A 54 18.14 -8.76 -10.82
C LEU A 54 17.27 -9.95 -11.27
N GLY A 55 17.14 -10.18 -12.58
CA GLY A 55 16.41 -11.33 -13.13
C GLY A 55 17.08 -12.68 -12.84
N ARG A 56 18.42 -12.71 -12.75
CA ARG A 56 19.19 -13.92 -12.45
C ARG A 56 19.26 -14.25 -10.95
N LEU A 57 19.12 -13.25 -10.08
CA LEU A 57 19.22 -13.45 -8.63
C LEU A 57 17.91 -13.96 -8.05
N SER A 58 17.96 -15.06 -7.31
CA SER A 58 16.85 -15.54 -6.50
C SER A 58 16.62 -14.65 -5.29
N PRO A 59 15.35 -14.40 -4.87
CA PRO A 59 15.05 -13.77 -3.60
C PRO A 59 15.22 -14.71 -2.40
N GLU A 60 15.33 -16.02 -2.61
CA GLU A 60 15.31 -17.02 -1.54
C GLU A 60 16.71 -17.50 -1.14
N THR A 61 17.70 -17.34 -2.01
CA THR A 61 19.04 -17.89 -1.79
C THR A 61 20.09 -16.80 -1.68
N TRP A 62 21.03 -16.98 -0.76
CA TRP A 62 22.24 -16.17 -0.68
C TRP A 62 23.28 -16.72 -1.65
N VAL A 63 23.91 -15.82 -2.40
CA VAL A 63 24.95 -16.12 -3.38
C VAL A 63 26.26 -15.48 -2.92
N ASP A 64 27.39 -16.15 -3.13
CA ASP A 64 28.69 -15.54 -2.87
C ASP A 64 28.97 -14.42 -3.87
N SER A 65 29.50 -13.30 -3.39
CA SER A 65 29.82 -12.17 -4.23
C SER A 65 30.89 -12.45 -5.28
N GLY A 66 31.75 -13.44 -5.02
CA GLY A 66 32.77 -13.90 -5.98
C GLY A 66 32.16 -14.52 -7.24
N GLU A 67 31.04 -15.22 -7.12
CA GLU A 67 30.29 -15.78 -8.26
C GLU A 67 29.73 -14.71 -9.19
N LEU A 68 29.56 -13.48 -8.68
CA LEU A 68 29.03 -12.33 -9.42
C LEU A 68 30.11 -11.35 -9.88
N ALA A 69 31.37 -11.76 -9.90
CA ALA A 69 32.51 -10.90 -10.24
C ALA A 69 32.37 -10.23 -11.62
N ARG A 70 31.77 -10.94 -12.60
CA ARG A 70 31.54 -10.42 -13.96
C ARG A 70 30.54 -9.25 -13.97
N ASP A 71 29.64 -9.20 -13.01
CA ASP A 71 28.59 -8.20 -12.88
C ASP A 71 28.96 -7.10 -11.85
N GLY A 72 30.22 -6.99 -11.47
CA GLY A 72 30.68 -6.20 -10.33
C GLY A 72 30.21 -4.74 -10.32
N VAL A 73 30.09 -4.10 -11.49
CA VAL A 73 29.58 -2.71 -11.58
C VAL A 73 28.07 -2.66 -11.30
N ALA A 74 27.30 -3.54 -11.93
CA ALA A 74 25.86 -3.62 -11.71
C ALA A 74 25.55 -4.03 -10.27
N LEU A 75 26.26 -5.02 -9.73
CA LEU A 75 26.14 -5.46 -8.36
C LEU A 75 26.39 -4.33 -7.35
N LYS A 76 27.48 -3.57 -7.54
CA LYS A 76 27.81 -2.43 -6.66
C LYS A 76 26.72 -1.37 -6.67
N ARG A 77 26.15 -1.06 -7.84
CA ARG A 77 25.05 -0.11 -7.97
C ARG A 77 23.78 -0.63 -7.29
N LEU A 78 23.40 -1.87 -7.53
CA LEU A 78 22.23 -2.50 -6.91
C LEU A 78 22.34 -2.61 -5.40
N LEU A 79 23.52 -2.88 -4.87
CA LEU A 79 23.80 -2.81 -3.44
C LEU A 79 23.62 -1.36 -2.92
N GLY A 80 24.13 -0.37 -3.63
CA GLY A 80 23.96 1.04 -3.27
C GLY A 80 22.50 1.50 -3.28
N LYS A 81 21.70 0.92 -4.17
CA LYS A 81 20.25 1.18 -4.31
C LYS A 81 19.37 0.36 -3.36
N GLY A 82 19.92 -0.61 -2.63
CA GLY A 82 19.17 -1.47 -1.73
C GLY A 82 18.35 -2.58 -2.41
N LEU A 83 18.43 -2.73 -3.72
CA LEU A 83 17.71 -3.76 -4.48
C LEU A 83 18.35 -5.16 -4.35
N VAL A 84 19.64 -5.20 -4.10
CA VAL A 84 20.39 -6.37 -3.66
C VAL A 84 20.87 -6.12 -2.24
N LEU A 85 20.69 -7.11 -1.36
CA LEU A 85 20.99 -7.00 0.05
C LEU A 85 22.27 -7.80 0.39
N ALA A 86 23.14 -7.23 1.20
CA ALA A 86 24.32 -7.91 1.72
C ALA A 86 24.22 -8.14 3.23
N LYS A 87 24.96 -9.10 3.77
CA LYS A 87 24.96 -9.43 5.22
C LYS A 87 25.59 -8.33 6.11
N GLY A 88 26.29 -7.36 5.51
CA GLY A 88 26.97 -6.28 6.25
C GLY A 88 26.04 -5.32 6.98
N LYS A 89 26.59 -4.57 7.95
CA LYS A 89 25.84 -3.61 8.80
C LYS A 89 25.13 -2.53 7.99
N ARG A 90 25.74 -2.09 6.86
CA ARG A 90 25.19 -1.06 5.98
C ARG A 90 23.78 -1.39 5.44
N HIS A 91 23.47 -2.67 5.26
CA HIS A 91 22.18 -3.15 4.74
C HIS A 91 21.26 -3.68 5.84
N ALA A 92 21.60 -3.47 7.12
CA ALA A 92 20.83 -4.06 8.23
C ALA A 92 19.37 -3.59 8.25
N GLU A 93 19.13 -2.31 8.05
CA GLU A 93 17.79 -1.74 8.04
C GLU A 93 16.95 -2.23 6.85
N TRP A 94 17.51 -2.23 5.66
CA TRP A 94 16.83 -2.76 4.47
C TRP A 94 16.53 -4.26 4.62
N ARG A 95 17.46 -5.03 5.20
CA ARG A 95 17.20 -6.44 5.48
C ARG A 95 16.06 -6.63 6.47
N LEU A 96 16.03 -5.87 7.55
CA LEU A 96 14.95 -5.94 8.53
C LEU A 96 13.57 -5.68 7.89
N ARG A 97 13.48 -4.67 7.04
CA ARG A 97 12.25 -4.36 6.30
C ARG A 97 11.90 -5.45 5.28
N ASP A 98 12.87 -6.01 4.58
CA ASP A 98 12.66 -7.10 3.62
C ASP A 98 12.26 -8.40 4.32
N GLU A 99 12.84 -8.70 5.50
CA GLU A 99 12.50 -9.84 6.36
C GLU A 99 11.05 -9.72 6.88
N ALA A 100 10.64 -8.55 7.32
CA ALA A 100 9.25 -8.31 7.70
C ALA A 100 8.25 -8.58 6.56
N LEU A 101 8.62 -8.26 5.32
CA LEU A 101 7.81 -8.60 4.14
C LEU A 101 7.80 -10.10 3.84
N ARG A 102 8.84 -10.84 4.24
CA ARG A 102 8.91 -12.31 4.08
C ARG A 102 8.03 -13.03 5.06
N GLU A 103 7.92 -12.53 6.29
CA GLU A 103 7.11 -13.10 7.37
C GLU A 103 5.61 -12.96 7.11
N VAL A 104 5.19 -11.87 6.48
CA VAL A 104 3.79 -11.66 6.09
C VAL A 104 3.55 -12.29 4.72
N SER A 105 2.60 -13.22 4.64
CA SER A 105 2.24 -13.94 3.40
C SER A 105 1.46 -13.06 2.42
N TRP A 106 1.94 -11.83 2.17
CA TRP A 106 1.32 -10.93 1.21
C TRP A 106 1.65 -11.35 -0.22
N PHE A 107 0.65 -11.29 -1.08
CA PHE A 107 0.90 -11.37 -2.51
C PHE A 107 1.82 -10.21 -2.93
N PRO A 108 2.92 -10.45 -3.66
CA PRO A 108 3.93 -9.43 -3.94
C PRO A 108 3.39 -8.15 -4.58
N LEU A 109 2.44 -8.25 -5.49
CA LEU A 109 1.81 -7.08 -6.12
C LEU A 109 1.00 -6.27 -5.10
N ALA A 110 0.28 -6.93 -4.18
CA ALA A 110 -0.47 -6.25 -3.13
C ALA A 110 0.46 -5.50 -2.16
N ALA A 111 1.61 -6.10 -1.80
CA ALA A 111 2.62 -5.45 -0.98
C ALA A 111 3.19 -4.20 -1.66
N THR A 112 3.47 -4.29 -2.97
CA THR A 112 3.96 -3.14 -3.75
C THR A 112 2.90 -2.05 -3.83
N LEU A 113 1.67 -2.39 -4.20
CA LEU A 113 0.57 -1.42 -4.26
C LEU A 113 0.39 -0.71 -2.92
N HIS A 114 0.34 -1.46 -1.82
CA HIS A 114 0.19 -0.88 -0.49
C HIS A 114 1.34 0.08 -0.14
N ALA A 115 2.59 -0.29 -0.43
CA ALA A 115 3.75 0.54 -0.10
C ALA A 115 3.80 1.84 -0.91
N PHE A 116 3.40 1.80 -2.19
CA PHE A 116 3.52 2.96 -3.10
C PHE A 116 2.24 3.80 -3.22
N THR A 117 1.13 3.35 -2.66
CA THR A 117 -0.12 4.14 -2.59
C THR A 117 -0.40 4.68 -1.19
N ARG A 118 0.41 4.31 -0.21
CA ARG A 118 0.28 4.82 1.15
C ARG A 118 0.69 6.29 1.22
N TRP A 119 -0.13 7.09 1.84
CA TRP A 119 0.19 8.48 2.11
C TRP A 119 1.17 8.54 3.28
N ASP A 120 2.43 8.80 2.98
CA ASP A 120 3.45 9.04 3.99
C ASP A 120 3.42 10.51 4.42
N GLN A 121 3.53 10.74 5.73
CA GLN A 121 3.61 12.08 6.35
C GLN A 121 2.40 12.98 6.13
N VAL A 122 1.26 12.43 5.75
CA VAL A 122 -0.01 13.15 5.67
C VAL A 122 -0.81 12.88 6.94
N ASP A 123 -1.04 13.91 7.74
CA ASP A 123 -2.06 13.86 8.77
C ASP A 123 -3.44 13.94 8.10
N ALA A 124 -4.06 12.78 7.91
CA ALA A 124 -5.36 12.68 7.24
C ALA A 124 -6.46 13.43 7.99
N VAL A 125 -6.38 13.48 9.33
CA VAL A 125 -7.36 14.20 10.14
C VAL A 125 -7.21 15.70 9.94
N GLN A 126 -5.97 16.22 10.05
CA GLN A 126 -5.71 17.62 9.79
C GLN A 126 -6.05 18.02 8.36
N SER A 127 -5.71 17.19 7.38
CA SER A 127 -6.08 17.43 5.99
C SER A 127 -7.60 17.46 5.77
N MET A 128 -8.37 16.63 6.48
CA MET A 128 -9.83 16.68 6.44
C MET A 128 -10.37 17.98 7.03
N VAL A 129 -9.82 18.44 8.16
CA VAL A 129 -10.19 19.71 8.79
C VAL A 129 -9.86 20.88 7.87
N ASP A 130 -8.65 20.93 7.34
CA ASP A 130 -8.18 22.02 6.45
C ASP A 130 -9.03 22.15 5.17
N ASN A 131 -9.62 21.05 4.72
CA ASN A 131 -10.50 21.02 3.56
C ASN A 131 -12.01 21.06 3.92
N GLY A 132 -12.37 21.28 5.18
CA GLY A 132 -13.76 21.32 5.64
C GLY A 132 -14.51 20.01 5.52
N MET A 133 -13.77 18.88 5.48
CA MET A 133 -14.33 17.52 5.34
C MET A 133 -14.51 16.80 6.69
N ASP A 134 -14.27 17.46 7.78
CA ASP A 134 -14.39 16.92 9.14
C ASP A 134 -15.84 16.77 9.61
N THR A 135 -16.77 17.41 8.90
CA THR A 135 -18.22 17.33 9.19
C THR A 135 -19.00 16.66 8.06
N ALA A 136 -20.14 16.04 8.42
CA ALA A 136 -21.06 15.46 7.42
C ALA A 136 -21.61 16.51 6.45
N GLN A 137 -21.72 17.76 6.88
CA GLN A 137 -22.15 18.88 6.05
C GLN A 137 -21.07 19.25 5.05
N GLY A 138 -19.82 19.47 5.50
CA GLY A 138 -18.70 19.78 4.63
C GLY A 138 -18.45 18.71 3.58
N LEU A 139 -18.55 17.42 3.97
CA LEU A 139 -18.46 16.32 3.01
C LEU A 139 -19.56 16.38 1.94
N ARG A 140 -20.80 16.72 2.31
CA ARG A 140 -21.89 16.86 1.33
C ARG A 140 -21.72 18.05 0.41
N GLU A 141 -21.19 19.17 0.92
CA GLU A 141 -20.93 20.36 0.13
C GLU A 141 -19.83 20.12 -0.88
N LEU A 142 -18.78 19.39 -0.51
CA LEU A 142 -17.64 19.11 -1.37
C LEU A 142 -17.88 17.96 -2.35
N LEU A 143 -18.43 16.84 -1.86
CA LEU A 143 -18.56 15.59 -2.64
C LEU A 143 -19.98 15.38 -3.20
N GLY A 144 -20.93 16.22 -2.81
CA GLY A 144 -22.35 16.06 -3.18
C GLY A 144 -23.09 15.10 -2.27
N ALA A 145 -24.32 14.80 -2.64
CA ALA A 145 -25.16 13.86 -1.88
C ALA A 145 -24.54 12.45 -1.89
N PRO A 146 -24.58 11.72 -0.75
CA PRO A 146 -24.10 10.36 -0.73
C PRO A 146 -24.88 9.47 -1.71
N PRO A 147 -24.25 8.44 -2.28
CA PRO A 147 -24.96 7.52 -3.16
C PRO A 147 -26.14 6.88 -2.41
N PRO A 148 -27.21 6.50 -3.13
CA PRO A 148 -28.37 5.86 -2.50
C PRO A 148 -27.94 4.57 -1.78
N ALA A 149 -28.54 4.30 -0.62
CA ALA A 149 -28.23 3.13 0.19
C ALA A 149 -28.49 1.80 -0.53
N THR A 150 -29.32 1.82 -1.55
CA THR A 150 -29.64 0.66 -2.38
C THR A 150 -29.65 1.08 -3.85
N THR A 151 -29.01 0.27 -4.69
CA THR A 151 -29.07 0.44 -6.14
C THR A 151 -29.84 -0.75 -6.72
N THR A 152 -30.91 -0.48 -7.46
CA THR A 152 -31.67 -1.51 -8.16
C THR A 152 -31.21 -1.58 -9.60
N HIS A 153 -30.61 -2.67 -9.99
CA HIS A 153 -30.28 -2.95 -11.38
C HIS A 153 -31.48 -3.64 -12.03
N HIS A 154 -32.18 -2.93 -12.89
CA HIS A 154 -33.24 -3.51 -13.71
C HIS A 154 -32.60 -4.29 -14.88
N ASN A 155 -32.34 -5.56 -14.65
CA ASN A 155 -31.93 -6.48 -15.72
C ASN A 155 -33.07 -7.47 -15.96
N ALA A 156 -33.50 -7.65 -17.20
CA ALA A 156 -34.57 -8.57 -17.58
C ALA A 156 -34.28 -10.04 -17.20
N THR A 157 -33.01 -10.37 -16.96
CA THR A 157 -32.54 -11.70 -16.53
C THR A 157 -32.27 -11.79 -15.03
N ALA A 158 -32.58 -10.76 -14.25
CA ALA A 158 -32.34 -10.76 -12.80
C ALA A 158 -33.21 -11.79 -12.11
N LEU A 159 -32.61 -12.75 -11.43
CA LEU A 159 -33.28 -13.72 -10.58
C LEU A 159 -33.53 -13.12 -9.21
N SER A 160 -34.80 -13.06 -8.79
CA SER A 160 -35.14 -12.63 -7.43
C SER A 160 -34.76 -13.71 -6.43
N LEU A 161 -33.90 -13.37 -5.49
CA LEU A 161 -33.54 -14.28 -4.40
C LEU A 161 -34.56 -14.14 -3.25
N PRO A 162 -35.04 -15.26 -2.68
CA PRO A 162 -35.91 -15.22 -1.53
C PRO A 162 -35.19 -14.59 -0.33
N ARG A 163 -35.85 -13.71 0.38
CA ARG A 163 -35.30 -13.12 1.60
C ARG A 163 -35.38 -14.15 2.74
N ALA A 164 -34.28 -14.28 3.48
CA ALA A 164 -34.24 -15.05 4.70
C ALA A 164 -35.19 -14.44 5.76
N SER A 165 -35.83 -15.27 6.56
CA SER A 165 -36.59 -14.81 7.72
C SER A 165 -35.65 -14.17 8.75
N ARG A 166 -36.07 -13.04 9.32
CA ARG A 166 -35.30 -12.36 10.37
C ARG A 166 -35.25 -13.21 11.64
N THR A 167 -34.05 -13.35 12.17
CA THR A 167 -33.77 -14.01 13.45
C THR A 167 -33.69 -13.00 14.59
N CYS A 168 -33.69 -13.48 15.84
CA CYS A 168 -33.41 -12.61 16.99
C CYS A 168 -32.02 -11.96 16.92
N PHE A 169 -31.07 -12.61 16.29
CA PHE A 169 -29.74 -12.05 16.05
C PHE A 169 -29.76 -10.87 15.07
N ASP A 170 -30.54 -10.97 13.99
CA ASP A 170 -30.74 -9.84 13.06
C ASP A 170 -31.37 -8.63 13.74
N ALA A 171 -32.34 -8.88 14.63
CA ALA A 171 -32.96 -7.83 15.44
C ALA A 171 -31.94 -7.17 16.40
N LEU A 172 -31.03 -7.95 16.97
CA LEU A 172 -29.96 -7.45 17.82
C LEU A 172 -28.99 -6.59 17.01
N LEU A 173 -28.53 -7.07 15.84
CA LEU A 173 -27.65 -6.33 14.93
C LEU A 173 -28.27 -5.01 14.46
N ALA A 174 -29.56 -5.02 14.14
CA ALA A 174 -30.29 -3.81 13.71
C ALA A 174 -30.36 -2.72 14.80
N ARG A 175 -30.32 -3.12 16.07
CA ARG A 175 -30.29 -2.18 17.22
C ARG A 175 -28.89 -1.76 17.63
N ARG A 176 -27.87 -2.42 17.08
CA ARG A 176 -26.47 -2.10 17.41
C ARG A 176 -26.17 -0.68 16.93
N THR A 177 -25.73 0.16 17.86
CA THR A 177 -25.18 1.47 17.57
C THR A 177 -23.72 1.52 18.02
N THR A 178 -22.90 2.25 17.28
CA THR A 178 -21.54 2.56 17.71
C THR A 178 -21.57 3.89 18.43
N CYS A 179 -21.38 3.86 19.75
CA CYS A 179 -21.21 5.06 20.54
C CYS A 179 -19.72 5.45 20.55
N ARG A 180 -19.41 6.69 20.20
CA ARG A 180 -18.06 7.27 20.29
C ARG A 180 -17.98 8.39 21.31
N ASN A 181 -19.10 8.83 21.85
CA ASN A 181 -19.19 9.85 22.88
C ASN A 181 -19.23 9.16 24.23
N PHE A 182 -18.08 8.98 24.84
CA PHE A 182 -17.95 8.42 26.18
C PHE A 182 -17.96 9.57 27.19
N ASP A 183 -18.65 9.35 28.32
CA ASP A 183 -18.57 10.25 29.49
C ASP A 183 -17.25 9.97 30.21
N THR A 184 -16.25 10.79 29.94
CA THR A 184 -14.91 10.66 30.51
C THR A 184 -14.85 10.97 32.01
N ASP A 185 -15.86 11.64 32.54
CA ASP A 185 -15.94 12.04 33.95
C ASP A 185 -16.49 10.91 34.83
N LYS A 186 -17.08 9.87 34.22
CA LYS A 186 -17.61 8.71 34.91
C LYS A 186 -16.78 7.47 34.63
N PRO A 187 -15.89 7.07 35.55
CA PRO A 187 -15.12 5.83 35.38
C PRO A 187 -16.07 4.62 35.33
N LEU A 188 -15.75 3.67 34.45
CA LEU A 188 -16.48 2.40 34.36
C LEU A 188 -16.30 1.62 35.68
N PRO A 189 -17.39 1.21 36.37
CA PRO A 189 -17.30 0.42 37.58
C PRO A 189 -16.51 -0.86 37.36
N HIS A 190 -15.61 -1.22 38.30
CA HIS A 190 -14.75 -2.39 38.20
C HIS A 190 -15.52 -3.68 37.94
N ALA A 191 -16.67 -3.88 38.60
CA ALA A 191 -17.50 -5.06 38.41
C ALA A 191 -18.05 -5.16 36.98
N LEU A 192 -18.43 -4.04 36.36
CA LEU A 192 -18.92 -3.99 34.98
C LEU A 192 -17.80 -4.23 33.99
N PHE A 193 -16.62 -3.68 34.27
CA PHE A 193 -15.42 -3.91 33.48
C PHE A 193 -14.98 -5.39 33.50
N ALA A 194 -14.98 -6.01 34.68
CA ALA A 194 -14.67 -7.43 34.83
C ALA A 194 -15.66 -8.32 34.06
N GLN A 195 -16.97 -8.05 34.16
CA GLN A 195 -17.99 -8.75 33.38
C GLN A 195 -17.82 -8.58 31.86
N LEU A 196 -17.42 -7.40 31.41
CA LEU A 196 -17.14 -7.15 30.00
C LEU A 196 -15.97 -8.01 29.52
N LEU A 197 -14.87 -8.02 30.29
CA LEU A 197 -13.67 -8.81 29.96
C LEU A 197 -13.99 -10.32 29.93
N GLU A 198 -14.72 -10.81 30.92
CA GLU A 198 -15.15 -12.21 30.96
C GLU A 198 -15.99 -12.59 29.74
N ARG A 199 -17.01 -11.78 29.40
CA ARG A 199 -17.93 -12.09 28.30
C ARG A 199 -17.32 -11.94 26.91
N VAL A 200 -16.41 -10.99 26.72
CA VAL A 200 -15.82 -10.69 25.39
C VAL A 200 -14.56 -11.51 25.15
N PHE A 201 -13.74 -11.67 26.17
CA PHE A 201 -12.40 -12.29 26.04
C PHE A 201 -12.26 -13.60 26.82
N ALA A 202 -13.31 -14.06 27.49
CA ALA A 202 -13.27 -15.20 28.43
C ALA A 202 -12.14 -15.06 29.46
N ALA A 203 -11.79 -13.82 29.85
CA ALA A 203 -10.77 -13.55 30.87
C ALA A 203 -11.35 -13.89 32.25
N GLN A 204 -10.62 -14.70 33.00
CA GLN A 204 -10.90 -15.07 34.38
C GLN A 204 -9.88 -14.49 35.34
#